data_04f9da0bf9a5d4bf19e5b0ac6880df20
#
_entry.id   04f9da0bf9a5d4bf19e5b0ac6880df20
#
_cell.length_a   1.000
_cell.length_b   1.000
_cell.length_c   1.000
_cell.angle_alpha   90.00
_cell.angle_beta   90.00
_cell.angle_gamma   90.00
#
_symmetry.space_group_name_H-M   'P 1'
#
loop_
_entity.id
_entity.type
_entity.pdbx_description
1 polymer ?
#
loop_
_entity_poly.entity_id
_entity_poly.type
_entity_poly.pdbx_seq_one_letter_code
_entity_poly.pdbx_strand_id
1 'polypeptide(L)'
;MSLFKKAADAVDAGGIKGIYENVYFDRRTRVLTNCVGKMIPENAKVLDIGCGNGQISSMIVAGRPGIDIKGVDIMKRKEKCFIPVEVFDGEHIPYEDNSFDTALFVDVLHHIPDPMIILHEAARVARKCIVIKDHNADRFLGDITLQFMDWVGNARYGVVLEYNYLKRAQWEAAFSELGLTVSEYNNSLHLYPGPVDWIFGRSLQFVCRLDMRN
;
A
#
# COMPACT_ATOMS: atom_id res chain seq x y z
N MET A 1 23.58 12.76 17.50
CA MET A 1 23.48 11.67 16.50
C MET A 1 22.45 10.70 17.02
N SER A 2 21.28 10.57 16.37
CA SER A 2 20.13 9.83 16.93
C SER A 2 20.42 8.33 17.00
N LEU A 3 19.77 7.63 17.95
CA LEU A 3 19.87 6.17 18.14
C LEU A 3 19.57 5.42 16.81
N PHE A 4 18.66 5.98 16.00
CA PHE A 4 18.28 5.46 14.69
C PHE A 4 19.42 5.48 13.66
N LYS A 5 20.28 6.51 13.68
CA LYS A 5 21.44 6.57 12.77
C LYS A 5 22.49 5.51 13.10
N LYS A 6 22.72 5.22 14.39
CA LYS A 6 23.61 4.15 14.83
C LYS A 6 23.09 2.75 14.47
N ALA A 7 21.75 2.56 14.51
CA ALA A 7 21.13 1.30 14.08
C ALA A 7 21.23 1.10 12.56
N ALA A 8 21.08 2.17 11.77
CA ALA A 8 21.25 2.12 10.31
C ALA A 8 22.69 1.78 9.90
N ASP A 9 23.66 2.41 10.54
CA ASP A 9 25.10 2.17 10.28
C ASP A 9 25.51 0.72 10.65
N ALA A 10 24.89 0.15 11.70
CA ALA A 10 25.09 -1.25 12.09
C ALA A 10 24.49 -2.27 11.11
N VAL A 11 23.36 -1.94 10.50
CA VAL A 11 22.71 -2.77 9.47
C VAL A 11 23.52 -2.77 8.17
N ASP A 12 24.18 -1.67 7.84
CA ASP A 12 25.01 -1.53 6.63
C ASP A 12 26.36 -2.27 6.75
N ALA A 13 26.88 -2.44 7.97
CA ALA A 13 28.22 -2.99 8.22
C ALA A 13 28.33 -4.52 8.14
N GLY A 14 27.22 -5.28 8.03
CA GLY A 14 27.26 -6.73 8.28
C GLY A 14 26.76 -7.67 7.17
N GLY A 15 26.54 -7.25 5.94
CA GLY A 15 25.94 -8.15 4.92
C GLY A 15 24.47 -8.54 5.21
N ILE A 16 23.95 -8.11 6.35
CA ILE A 16 22.54 -8.30 6.78
C ILE A 16 21.58 -7.63 5.81
N LYS A 17 22.03 -6.54 5.17
CA LYS A 17 21.29 -5.79 4.17
C LYS A 17 20.90 -6.66 2.97
N GLY A 18 21.81 -7.45 2.43
CA GLY A 18 21.51 -8.35 1.30
C GLY A 18 20.54 -9.47 1.67
N ILE A 19 20.60 -9.99 2.90
CA ILE A 19 19.68 -11.01 3.38
C ILE A 19 18.29 -10.38 3.61
N TYR A 20 18.23 -9.19 4.18
CA TYR A 20 16.97 -8.45 4.36
C TYR A 20 16.33 -8.12 3.00
N GLU A 21 17.09 -7.57 2.06
CA GLU A 21 16.57 -7.19 0.74
C GLU A 21 16.08 -8.41 -0.06
N ASN A 22 16.80 -9.51 -0.08
CA ASN A 22 16.44 -10.66 -0.92
C ASN A 22 15.38 -11.57 -0.27
N VAL A 23 15.44 -11.82 1.03
CA VAL A 23 14.54 -12.79 1.69
C VAL A 23 13.26 -12.12 2.17
N TYR A 24 13.35 -10.93 2.77
CA TYR A 24 12.19 -10.26 3.36
C TYR A 24 11.38 -9.49 2.32
N PHE A 25 12.05 -8.75 1.44
CA PHE A 25 11.38 -7.96 0.42
C PHE A 25 10.64 -8.85 -0.58
N ASP A 26 11.28 -9.92 -1.07
CA ASP A 26 10.66 -10.86 -2.00
C ASP A 26 9.47 -11.60 -1.36
N ARG A 27 9.60 -12.02 -0.09
CA ARG A 27 8.50 -12.65 0.64
C ARG A 27 7.34 -11.66 0.80
N ARG A 28 7.62 -10.45 1.29
CA ARG A 28 6.62 -9.42 1.49
C ARG A 28 5.88 -9.12 0.19
N THR A 29 6.61 -8.89 -0.89
CA THR A 29 6.05 -8.59 -2.20
C THR A 29 5.14 -9.73 -2.69
N ARG A 30 5.57 -11.00 -2.59
CA ARG A 30 4.75 -12.16 -2.97
C ARG A 30 3.48 -12.29 -2.13
N VAL A 31 3.58 -12.13 -0.81
CA VAL A 31 2.41 -12.22 0.09
C VAL A 31 1.43 -11.09 -0.22
N LEU A 32 1.91 -9.85 -0.38
CA LEU A 32 1.05 -8.72 -0.74
C LEU A 32 0.39 -8.92 -2.11
N THR A 33 1.14 -9.34 -3.13
CA THR A 33 0.59 -9.67 -4.46
C THR A 33 -0.58 -10.65 -4.34
N ASN A 34 -0.43 -11.71 -3.54
CA ASN A 34 -1.48 -12.70 -3.36
C ASN A 34 -2.68 -12.16 -2.56
N CYS A 35 -2.44 -11.45 -1.46
CA CYS A 35 -3.53 -10.92 -0.62
C CYS A 35 -4.33 -9.86 -1.36
N VAL A 36 -3.66 -8.90 -1.98
CA VAL A 36 -4.28 -7.81 -2.75
C VAL A 36 -4.95 -8.36 -4.01
N GLY A 37 -4.24 -9.21 -4.75
CA GLY A 37 -4.75 -9.79 -5.99
C GLY A 37 -6.06 -10.56 -5.80
N LYS A 38 -6.25 -11.28 -4.69
CA LYS A 38 -7.49 -12.01 -4.39
C LYS A 38 -8.70 -11.10 -4.19
N MET A 39 -8.50 -9.88 -3.72
CA MET A 39 -9.58 -8.91 -3.48
C MET A 39 -10.03 -8.17 -4.75
N ILE A 40 -9.22 -8.20 -5.81
CA ILE A 40 -9.56 -7.60 -7.10
C ILE A 40 -10.50 -8.55 -7.85
N PRO A 41 -11.64 -8.06 -8.40
CA PRO A 41 -12.54 -8.87 -9.22
C PRO A 41 -11.84 -9.47 -10.44
N GLU A 42 -12.34 -10.56 -10.97
CA GLU A 42 -11.83 -11.12 -12.23
C GLU A 42 -12.12 -10.21 -13.42
N ASN A 43 -11.20 -10.21 -14.38
CA ASN A 43 -11.29 -9.39 -15.60
C ASN A 43 -11.48 -7.90 -15.32
N ALA A 44 -10.96 -7.42 -14.19
CA ALA A 44 -11.11 -6.03 -13.78
C ALA A 44 -10.11 -5.12 -14.48
N LYS A 45 -10.58 -3.91 -14.82
CA LYS A 45 -9.72 -2.77 -15.14
C LYS A 45 -9.40 -2.01 -13.87
N VAL A 46 -8.13 -1.95 -13.50
CA VAL A 46 -7.65 -1.45 -12.20
C VAL A 46 -6.80 -0.20 -12.36
N LEU A 47 -7.00 0.77 -11.49
CA LEU A 47 -6.12 1.92 -11.31
C LEU A 47 -5.33 1.74 -10.01
N ASP A 48 -4.01 1.59 -10.09
CA ASP A 48 -3.09 1.56 -8.96
C ASP A 48 -2.62 2.99 -8.64
N ILE A 49 -3.09 3.54 -7.52
CA ILE A 49 -2.88 4.94 -7.12
C ILE A 49 -1.70 4.99 -6.14
N GLY A 50 -0.67 5.77 -6.47
CA GLY A 50 0.62 5.77 -5.77
C GLY A 50 1.44 4.51 -6.06
N CYS A 51 1.37 4.03 -7.29
CA CYS A 51 1.88 2.71 -7.70
C CYS A 51 3.41 2.56 -7.61
N GLY A 52 4.17 3.62 -7.41
CA GLY A 52 5.62 3.59 -7.47
C GLY A 52 6.14 3.14 -8.84
N ASN A 53 6.89 2.05 -8.86
CA ASN A 53 7.35 1.42 -10.12
C ASN A 53 6.37 0.36 -10.65
N GLY A 54 5.28 0.06 -9.94
CA GLY A 54 4.26 -0.90 -10.33
C GLY A 54 4.66 -2.37 -10.21
N GLN A 55 5.63 -2.71 -9.37
CA GLN A 55 6.12 -4.09 -9.24
C GLN A 55 5.02 -5.04 -8.73
N ILE A 56 4.30 -4.67 -7.67
CA ILE A 56 3.21 -5.50 -7.12
C ILE A 56 2.12 -5.70 -8.16
N SER A 57 1.71 -4.63 -8.82
CA SER A 57 0.69 -4.64 -9.88
C SER A 57 1.09 -5.51 -11.07
N SER A 58 2.34 -5.45 -11.50
CA SER A 58 2.83 -6.34 -12.58
C SER A 58 2.79 -7.82 -12.20
N MET A 59 3.10 -8.16 -10.94
CA MET A 59 3.00 -9.52 -10.44
C MET A 59 1.54 -10.00 -10.32
N ILE A 60 0.60 -9.10 -9.97
CA ILE A 60 -0.83 -9.42 -9.98
C ILE A 60 -1.28 -9.77 -11.40
N VAL A 61 -0.94 -8.94 -12.40
CA VAL A 61 -1.26 -9.20 -13.82
C VAL A 61 -0.64 -10.52 -14.29
N ALA A 62 0.61 -10.81 -13.94
CA ALA A 62 1.27 -12.06 -14.31
C ALA A 62 0.57 -13.31 -13.73
N GLY A 63 0.03 -13.21 -12.52
CA GLY A 63 -0.71 -14.30 -11.87
C GLY A 63 -2.20 -14.36 -12.23
N ARG A 64 -2.75 -13.29 -12.81
CA ARG A 64 -4.18 -13.14 -13.16
C ARG A 64 -4.34 -12.43 -14.51
N PRO A 65 -4.14 -13.13 -15.64
CA PRO A 65 -4.04 -12.53 -16.97
C PRO A 65 -5.28 -11.73 -17.45
N GLY A 66 -6.45 -11.93 -16.83
CA GLY A 66 -7.66 -11.16 -17.13
C GLY A 66 -7.70 -9.76 -16.51
N ILE A 67 -6.75 -9.41 -15.64
CA ILE A 67 -6.69 -8.09 -15.00
C ILE A 67 -5.82 -7.15 -15.84
N ASP A 68 -6.34 -5.95 -16.11
CA ASP A 68 -5.60 -4.84 -16.73
C ASP A 68 -5.32 -3.76 -15.69
N ILE A 69 -4.04 -3.43 -15.42
CA ILE A 69 -3.64 -2.45 -14.42
C ILE A 69 -2.86 -1.31 -15.05
N LYS A 70 -3.32 -0.08 -14.80
CA LYS A 70 -2.55 1.15 -15.02
C LYS A 70 -2.23 1.77 -13.67
N GLY A 71 -1.11 2.51 -13.59
CA GLY A 71 -0.72 3.22 -12.39
C GLY A 71 -0.75 4.73 -12.55
N VAL A 72 -0.98 5.44 -11.44
CA VAL A 72 -0.68 6.87 -11.29
C VAL A 72 0.22 7.07 -10.09
N ASP A 73 1.15 8.02 -10.18
CA ASP A 73 2.06 8.39 -9.08
C ASP A 73 2.37 9.89 -9.16
N ILE A 74 2.70 10.52 -8.03
CA ILE A 74 3.05 11.96 -7.99
C ILE A 74 4.43 12.24 -8.61
N MET A 75 5.23 11.21 -8.81
CA MET A 75 6.56 11.35 -9.41
C MET A 75 6.88 10.21 -10.37
N LYS A 76 7.55 10.54 -11.46
CA LYS A 76 8.12 9.53 -12.34
C LYS A 76 9.35 8.91 -11.69
N ARG A 77 9.32 7.60 -11.48
CA ARG A 77 10.48 6.86 -10.97
C ARG A 77 11.63 6.88 -12.00
N LYS A 78 12.86 6.97 -11.50
CA LYS A 78 14.07 6.87 -12.34
C LYS A 78 14.29 5.46 -12.83
N GLU A 79 13.86 4.49 -12.05
CA GLU A 79 13.93 3.07 -12.36
C GLU A 79 12.87 2.68 -13.41
N LYS A 80 13.06 1.52 -14.00
CA LYS A 80 12.09 0.94 -14.96
C LYS A 80 10.74 0.72 -14.26
N CYS A 81 9.66 1.26 -14.82
CA CYS A 81 8.30 0.91 -14.44
C CYS A 81 7.89 -0.44 -15.04
N PHE A 82 7.21 -1.26 -14.25
CA PHE A 82 6.76 -2.60 -14.65
C PHE A 82 5.35 -2.60 -15.25
N ILE A 83 4.59 -1.52 -15.05
CA ILE A 83 3.28 -1.24 -15.66
C ILE A 83 3.30 0.16 -16.29
N PRO A 84 2.33 0.54 -17.14
CA PRO A 84 2.15 1.93 -17.55
C PRO A 84 1.85 2.83 -16.36
N VAL A 85 2.64 3.90 -16.17
CA VAL A 85 2.49 4.87 -15.07
C VAL A 85 2.35 6.26 -15.64
N GLU A 86 1.30 6.98 -15.21
CA GLU A 86 1.05 8.39 -15.52
C GLU A 86 1.32 9.25 -14.28
N VAL A 87 1.92 10.41 -14.46
CA VAL A 87 2.18 11.36 -13.35
C VAL A 87 0.96 12.25 -13.17
N PHE A 88 0.54 12.43 -11.90
CA PHE A 88 -0.57 13.32 -11.52
C PHE A 88 -0.19 14.21 -10.34
N ASP A 89 -1.06 15.13 -9.95
CA ASP A 89 -0.79 16.13 -8.91
C ASP A 89 -0.90 15.61 -7.46
N GLY A 90 -1.44 14.39 -7.28
CA GLY A 90 -1.69 13.79 -5.96
C GLY A 90 -3.09 14.06 -5.40
N GLU A 91 -3.85 14.93 -6.04
CA GLU A 91 -5.20 15.33 -5.61
C GLU A 91 -6.28 14.95 -6.64
N HIS A 92 -6.04 15.20 -7.95
CA HIS A 92 -7.02 14.98 -9.01
C HIS A 92 -6.57 13.86 -9.94
N ILE A 93 -7.31 12.76 -9.96
CA ILE A 93 -7.02 11.63 -10.84
C ILE A 93 -7.47 11.97 -12.27
N PRO A 94 -6.55 11.92 -13.29
CA PRO A 94 -6.82 12.41 -14.65
C PRO A 94 -7.65 11.43 -15.49
N TYR A 95 -8.70 10.87 -14.89
CA TYR A 95 -9.62 9.95 -15.53
C TYR A 95 -11.07 10.30 -15.20
N GLU A 96 -11.97 9.93 -16.10
CA GLU A 96 -13.41 10.16 -15.95
C GLU A 96 -14.02 9.28 -14.84
N ASP A 97 -15.21 9.66 -14.37
CA ASP A 97 -15.99 8.90 -13.41
C ASP A 97 -16.23 7.47 -13.91
N ASN A 98 -16.14 6.50 -13.02
CA ASN A 98 -16.40 5.09 -13.30
C ASN A 98 -15.56 4.48 -14.43
N SER A 99 -14.39 5.05 -14.75
CA SER A 99 -13.50 4.59 -15.84
C SER A 99 -12.71 3.30 -15.51
N PHE A 100 -12.71 2.90 -14.24
CA PHE A 100 -12.08 1.66 -13.74
C PHE A 100 -13.11 0.80 -12.99
N ASP A 101 -12.86 -0.51 -12.93
CA ASP A 101 -13.62 -1.42 -12.06
C ASP A 101 -13.17 -1.27 -10.61
N THR A 102 -11.88 -1.08 -10.39
CA THR A 102 -11.25 -1.09 -9.06
C THR A 102 -10.21 0.03 -8.97
N ALA A 103 -10.22 0.79 -7.88
CA ALA A 103 -9.09 1.59 -7.44
C ALA A 103 -8.28 0.80 -6.41
N LEU A 104 -6.94 0.86 -6.51
CA LEU A 104 -6.02 0.13 -5.66
C LEU A 104 -5.06 1.08 -4.97
N PHE A 105 -4.85 0.89 -3.66
CA PHE A 105 -3.82 1.54 -2.86
C PHE A 105 -2.96 0.49 -2.16
N VAL A 106 -1.64 0.59 -2.28
CA VAL A 106 -0.71 -0.31 -1.60
C VAL A 106 0.38 0.50 -0.90
N ASP A 107 0.26 0.68 0.40
CA ASP A 107 1.17 1.47 1.25
C ASP A 107 1.32 2.93 0.80
N VAL A 108 0.22 3.64 0.64
CA VAL A 108 0.18 5.01 0.10
C VAL A 108 -0.46 6.00 1.07
N LEU A 109 -1.63 5.66 1.62
CA LEU A 109 -2.49 6.63 2.30
C LEU A 109 -1.87 7.22 3.57
N HIS A 110 -1.00 6.47 4.25
CA HIS A 110 -0.26 6.94 5.42
C HIS A 110 0.86 7.96 5.09
N HIS A 111 1.17 8.17 3.81
CA HIS A 111 2.07 9.22 3.34
C HIS A 111 1.34 10.51 2.97
N ILE A 112 0.01 10.54 3.01
CA ILE A 112 -0.81 11.67 2.59
C ILE A 112 -1.36 12.39 3.83
N PRO A 113 -1.17 13.72 3.97
CA PRO A 113 -1.67 14.47 5.13
C PRO A 113 -3.19 14.37 5.30
N ASP A 114 -3.95 14.50 4.21
CA ASP A 114 -5.40 14.28 4.17
C ASP A 114 -5.75 13.21 3.13
N PRO A 115 -5.86 11.94 3.54
CA PRO A 115 -6.17 10.86 2.61
C PRO A 115 -7.60 10.91 2.06
N MET A 116 -8.51 11.71 2.66
CA MET A 116 -9.90 11.81 2.19
C MET A 116 -9.99 12.39 0.78
N ILE A 117 -9.14 13.34 0.42
CA ILE A 117 -9.11 13.93 -0.93
C ILE A 117 -8.95 12.84 -1.99
N ILE A 118 -7.89 12.04 -1.88
CA ILE A 118 -7.62 11.01 -2.88
C ILE A 118 -8.56 9.80 -2.77
N LEU A 119 -9.12 9.53 -1.60
CA LEU A 119 -10.14 8.50 -1.42
C LEU A 119 -11.48 8.89 -2.11
N HIS A 120 -11.88 10.16 -2.09
CA HIS A 120 -13.02 10.66 -2.86
C HIS A 120 -12.79 10.50 -4.37
N GLU A 121 -11.61 10.86 -4.86
CA GLU A 121 -11.24 10.67 -6.25
C GLU A 121 -11.20 9.18 -6.65
N ALA A 122 -10.67 8.32 -5.79
CA ALA A 122 -10.71 6.88 -6.00
C ALA A 122 -12.15 6.34 -6.09
N ALA A 123 -13.05 6.83 -5.22
CA ALA A 123 -14.46 6.48 -5.25
C ALA A 123 -15.15 7.03 -6.52
N ARG A 124 -14.74 8.18 -7.04
CA ARG A 124 -15.25 8.75 -8.28
C ARG A 124 -14.87 7.92 -9.51
N VAL A 125 -13.60 7.51 -9.60
CA VAL A 125 -13.11 6.79 -10.80
C VAL A 125 -13.39 5.29 -10.79
N ALA A 126 -13.62 4.69 -9.60
CA ALA A 126 -13.92 3.26 -9.48
C ALA A 126 -15.44 3.03 -9.48
N ARG A 127 -15.91 2.02 -10.24
CA ARG A 127 -17.33 1.67 -10.33
C ARG A 127 -17.77 0.48 -9.49
N LYS A 128 -16.85 -0.38 -9.03
CA LYS A 128 -17.19 -1.60 -8.27
C LYS A 128 -16.64 -1.58 -6.86
N CYS A 129 -15.33 -1.36 -6.70
CA CYS A 129 -14.71 -1.43 -5.39
C CYS A 129 -13.40 -0.63 -5.32
N ILE A 130 -12.98 -0.37 -4.08
CA ILE A 130 -11.64 0.09 -3.73
C ILE A 130 -10.96 -1.03 -2.93
N VAL A 131 -9.71 -1.35 -3.27
CA VAL A 131 -8.86 -2.27 -2.51
C VAL A 131 -7.76 -1.47 -1.86
N ILE A 132 -7.65 -1.57 -0.54
CA ILE A 132 -6.65 -0.83 0.25
C ILE A 132 -5.77 -1.82 1.00
N LYS A 133 -4.47 -1.73 0.82
CA LYS A 133 -3.46 -2.26 1.73
C LYS A 133 -2.79 -1.09 2.42
N ASP A 134 -2.89 -1.02 3.75
CA ASP A 134 -2.26 0.04 4.53
C ASP A 134 -1.99 -0.41 5.98
N HIS A 135 -1.70 0.55 6.85
CA HIS A 135 -1.33 0.35 8.23
C HIS A 135 -2.47 0.65 9.20
N ASN A 136 -2.42 0.01 10.37
CA ASN A 136 -3.35 0.21 11.48
C ASN A 136 -2.56 0.42 12.77
N ALA A 137 -2.69 1.59 13.39
CA ALA A 137 -1.92 2.00 14.55
C ALA A 137 -2.53 1.61 15.92
N ASP A 138 -3.56 0.74 15.95
CA ASP A 138 -4.29 0.42 17.20
C ASP A 138 -3.48 -0.37 18.24
N ARG A 139 -2.34 -0.93 17.87
CA ARG A 139 -1.56 -1.77 18.79
C ARG A 139 -0.65 -0.95 19.68
N PHE A 140 -0.43 -1.45 20.90
CA PHE A 140 0.55 -0.88 21.81
C PHE A 140 1.92 -0.70 21.12
N LEU A 141 2.47 0.50 21.18
CA LEU A 141 3.66 0.93 20.41
C LEU A 141 3.53 0.77 18.89
N GLY A 142 2.29 0.70 18.36
CA GLY A 142 2.03 0.56 16.93
C GLY A 142 2.67 1.68 16.11
N ASP A 143 2.42 2.92 16.48
CA ASP A 143 2.97 4.11 15.81
C ASP A 143 4.50 4.07 15.73
N ILE A 144 5.19 3.78 16.85
CA ILE A 144 6.66 3.72 16.90
C ILE A 144 7.19 2.57 16.01
N THR A 145 6.50 1.43 16.05
CA THR A 145 6.89 0.28 15.22
C THR A 145 6.72 0.59 13.73
N LEU A 146 5.61 1.20 13.34
CA LEU A 146 5.33 1.60 11.96
C LEU A 146 6.28 2.68 11.48
N GLN A 147 6.57 3.71 12.28
CA GLN A 147 7.57 4.73 11.95
C GLN A 147 8.95 4.13 11.72
N PHE A 148 9.36 3.16 12.54
CA PHE A 148 10.62 2.46 12.34
C PHE A 148 10.62 1.65 11.04
N MET A 149 9.55 0.93 10.73
CA MET A 149 9.41 0.14 9.51
C MET A 149 9.44 1.02 8.26
N ASP A 150 8.72 2.12 8.28
CA ASP A 150 8.68 3.09 7.19
C ASP A 150 10.03 3.75 6.96
N TRP A 151 10.70 4.13 8.04
CA TRP A 151 12.03 4.69 7.93
C TRP A 151 13.02 3.70 7.30
N VAL A 152 13.01 2.42 7.73
CA VAL A 152 13.86 1.37 7.14
C VAL A 152 13.51 1.14 5.66
N GLY A 153 12.23 1.13 5.31
CA GLY A 153 11.76 0.88 3.94
C GLY A 153 12.02 2.03 2.97
N ASN A 154 11.88 3.27 3.42
CA ASN A 154 11.81 4.45 2.55
C ASN A 154 13.03 5.37 2.63
N ALA A 155 13.92 5.23 3.63
CA ALA A 155 15.05 6.14 3.86
C ALA A 155 15.96 6.36 2.64
N ARG A 156 16.02 5.38 1.73
CA ARG A 156 16.85 5.42 0.51
C ARG A 156 16.15 6.01 -0.70
N TYR A 157 14.82 6.16 -0.67
CA TYR A 157 14.03 6.60 -1.84
C TYR A 157 13.68 8.08 -1.80
N GLY A 158 14.06 8.81 -0.73
CA GLY A 158 13.77 10.24 -0.59
C GLY A 158 12.27 10.56 -0.49
N VAL A 159 11.46 9.60 -0.06
CA VAL A 159 10.03 9.78 0.19
C VAL A 159 9.85 10.62 1.44
N VAL A 160 8.97 11.62 1.40
CA VAL A 160 8.54 12.37 2.58
C VAL A 160 7.69 11.44 3.44
N LEU A 161 8.04 11.31 4.73
CA LEU A 161 7.37 10.42 5.66
C LEU A 161 6.48 11.25 6.59
N GLU A 162 5.20 11.35 6.28
CA GLU A 162 4.20 12.09 7.08
C GLU A 162 3.78 11.30 8.33
N TYR A 163 3.98 9.98 8.36
CA TYR A 163 3.61 9.09 9.46
C TYR A 163 2.13 9.19 9.89
N ASN A 164 1.24 9.41 8.92
CA ASN A 164 -0.20 9.53 9.15
C ASN A 164 -0.86 8.14 9.28
N TYR A 165 -0.56 7.42 10.36
CA TYR A 165 -1.15 6.10 10.59
C TYR A 165 -2.51 6.23 11.25
N LEU A 166 -3.56 5.94 10.49
CA LEU A 166 -4.92 5.94 11.00
C LEU A 166 -5.18 4.72 11.91
N LYS A 167 -5.98 4.94 12.95
CA LYS A 167 -6.54 3.87 13.76
C LYS A 167 -7.76 3.27 13.05
N ARG A 168 -8.14 2.07 13.46
CA ARG A 168 -9.29 1.36 12.88
C ARG A 168 -10.58 2.20 12.87
N ALA A 169 -10.88 2.88 13.97
CA ALA A 169 -12.06 3.73 14.05
C ALA A 169 -12.04 4.90 13.05
N GLN A 170 -10.85 5.45 12.75
CA GLN A 170 -10.69 6.51 11.74
C GLN A 170 -10.88 5.94 10.32
N TRP A 171 -10.36 4.75 10.04
CA TRP A 171 -10.62 4.04 8.79
C TRP A 171 -12.11 3.76 8.60
N GLU A 172 -12.79 3.23 9.63
CA GLU A 172 -14.23 2.95 9.59
C GLU A 172 -15.05 4.23 9.35
N ALA A 173 -14.67 5.35 9.98
CA ALA A 173 -15.29 6.65 9.75
C ALA A 173 -15.10 7.13 8.29
N ALA A 174 -13.88 7.05 7.76
CA ALA A 174 -13.57 7.41 6.37
C ALA A 174 -14.38 6.57 5.37
N PHE A 175 -14.46 5.25 5.57
CA PHE A 175 -15.25 4.37 4.71
C PHE A 175 -16.75 4.65 4.77
N SER A 176 -17.27 5.00 5.96
CA SER A 176 -18.66 5.39 6.16
C SER A 176 -18.98 6.71 5.49
N GLU A 177 -18.10 7.70 5.56
CA GLU A 177 -18.24 9.01 4.91
C GLU A 177 -18.33 8.87 3.39
N LEU A 178 -17.50 7.99 2.80
CA LEU A 178 -17.54 7.67 1.37
C LEU A 178 -18.73 6.82 0.95
N GLY A 179 -19.56 6.36 1.90
CA GLY A 179 -20.68 5.47 1.62
C GLY A 179 -20.25 4.07 1.17
N LEU A 180 -19.03 3.66 1.46
CA LEU A 180 -18.50 2.35 1.08
C LEU A 180 -18.82 1.27 2.11
N THR A 181 -18.89 0.02 1.66
CA THR A 181 -19.12 -1.14 2.53
C THR A 181 -17.89 -2.05 2.54
N VAL A 182 -17.36 -2.34 3.73
CA VAL A 182 -16.26 -3.32 3.88
C VAL A 182 -16.81 -4.72 3.59
N SER A 183 -16.47 -5.29 2.44
CA SER A 183 -16.87 -6.64 2.04
C SER A 183 -15.86 -7.71 2.43
N GLU A 184 -14.57 -7.35 2.43
CA GLU A 184 -13.49 -8.23 2.86
C GLU A 184 -12.48 -7.43 3.71
N TYR A 185 -11.96 -8.07 4.79
CA TYR A 185 -10.93 -7.48 5.65
C TYR A 185 -9.99 -8.55 6.18
N ASN A 186 -8.68 -8.37 5.99
CA ASN A 186 -7.65 -9.25 6.51
C ASN A 186 -6.51 -8.45 7.14
N ASN A 187 -6.25 -8.66 8.42
CA ASN A 187 -5.14 -8.07 9.18
C ASN A 187 -4.11 -9.10 9.67
N SER A 188 -4.21 -10.34 9.19
CA SER A 188 -3.28 -11.43 9.48
C SER A 188 -2.51 -11.80 8.22
N LEU A 189 -1.66 -10.87 7.76
CA LEU A 189 -1.02 -10.97 6.45
C LEU A 189 0.22 -11.87 6.45
N HIS A 190 0.86 -12.08 7.60
CA HIS A 190 2.08 -12.89 7.75
C HIS A 190 3.19 -12.49 6.75
N LEU A 191 3.43 -11.18 6.64
CA LEU A 191 4.38 -10.61 5.68
C LEU A 191 5.82 -10.99 5.96
N TYR A 192 6.15 -11.22 7.23
CA TYR A 192 7.49 -11.50 7.69
C TYR A 192 7.64 -12.97 8.11
N PRO A 193 8.85 -13.57 8.04
CA PRO A 193 9.06 -14.93 8.50
C PRO A 193 9.19 -15.02 10.02
N GLY A 194 8.62 -16.08 10.62
CA GLY A 194 8.83 -16.50 12.00
C GLY A 194 8.75 -15.41 13.07
N PRO A 195 9.77 -15.25 13.92
CA PRO A 195 9.75 -14.30 15.04
C PRO A 195 9.62 -12.84 14.62
N VAL A 196 10.06 -12.50 13.41
CA VAL A 196 9.97 -11.13 12.87
C VAL A 196 8.50 -10.73 12.65
N ASP A 197 7.67 -11.67 12.19
CA ASP A 197 6.24 -11.44 12.02
C ASP A 197 5.53 -11.22 13.36
N TRP A 198 6.00 -11.87 14.42
CA TRP A 198 5.48 -11.66 15.78
C TRP A 198 5.72 -10.21 16.28
N ILE A 199 6.79 -9.55 15.84
CA ILE A 199 7.11 -8.16 16.23
C ILE A 199 6.45 -7.17 15.26
N PHE A 200 6.58 -7.35 13.95
CA PHE A 200 6.22 -6.38 12.91
C PHE A 200 4.89 -6.71 12.20
N GLY A 201 4.40 -7.95 12.31
CA GLY A 201 3.07 -8.34 11.83
C GLY A 201 1.98 -7.80 12.75
N ARG A 202 1.79 -8.36 13.90
CA ARG A 202 0.89 -7.97 15.02
C ARG A 202 -0.41 -7.24 14.62
N SER A 203 -0.98 -7.53 13.46
CA SER A 203 -2.13 -6.80 12.89
C SER A 203 -1.90 -5.28 12.72
N LEU A 204 -0.63 -4.87 12.55
CA LEU A 204 -0.26 -3.49 12.23
C LEU A 204 -0.52 -3.14 10.77
N GLN A 205 -0.86 -4.13 9.95
CA GLN A 205 -1.12 -3.99 8.53
C GLN A 205 -2.41 -4.71 8.19
N PHE A 206 -3.13 -4.20 7.22
CA PHE A 206 -4.35 -4.81 6.73
C PHE A 206 -4.45 -4.73 5.21
N VAL A 207 -5.27 -5.60 4.64
CA VAL A 207 -5.83 -5.46 3.30
C VAL A 207 -7.34 -5.52 3.44
N CYS A 208 -8.04 -4.60 2.79
CA CYS A 208 -9.51 -4.63 2.74
C CYS A 208 -10.01 -4.35 1.34
N ARG A 209 -11.23 -4.84 1.09
CA ARG A 209 -12.03 -4.48 -0.06
C ARG A 209 -13.27 -3.73 0.39
N LEU A 210 -13.52 -2.62 -0.27
CA LEU A 210 -14.63 -1.72 -0.03
C LEU A 210 -15.49 -1.71 -1.29
N ASP A 211 -16.70 -2.25 -1.21
CA ASP A 211 -17.63 -2.24 -2.33
C ASP A 211 -18.45 -0.95 -2.38
N MET A 212 -18.69 -0.43 -3.61
CA MET A 212 -19.57 0.68 -3.84
C MET A 212 -21.00 0.29 -3.45
N ARG A 213 -21.74 1.21 -2.82
CA ARG A 213 -23.19 1.00 -2.63
C ARG A 213 -23.87 1.19 -3.98
N ASN A 214 -24.61 0.17 -4.42
CA ASN A 214 -25.51 0.24 -5.57
C ASN A 214 -26.67 1.20 -5.27
#